data_beada403142bde6a7079c70f7037a665
#
_entry.id   beada403142bde6a7079c70f7037a665
#
_cell.length_a   1.000
_cell.length_b   1.000
_cell.length_c   1.000
_cell.angle_alpha   90.00
_cell.angle_beta   90.00
_cell.angle_gamma   90.00
#
_symmetry.space_group_name_H-M   'P 1'
#
loop_
_entity.id
_entity.type
_entity.pdbx_description
1 polymer ?
#
loop_
_entity_poly.entity_id
_entity_poly.type
_entity_poly.pdbx_seq_one_letter_code
_entity_poly.pdbx_strand_id
1 'polypeptide(L)'
;STKKKICVLGVMKELGERSVEIHQEMYDYANEITDQILLVGDIWTSIDVDKTDSVLIFDDHEEIYDYLVSVLDENTILLVKGSRSTRMDLIADKLKL
;
A
#
# COMPACT_ATOMS: atom_id res chain seq x y z
N SER A 1 6.79 4.35 23.29
CA SER A 1 7.49 4.17 22.03
C SER A 1 6.52 4.28 20.85
N THR A 2 7.03 4.77 19.76
CA THR A 2 6.24 4.98 18.57
C THR A 2 6.13 3.67 17.78
N LYS A 3 4.92 3.29 17.39
CA LYS A 3 4.73 2.12 16.56
C LYS A 3 5.12 2.42 15.12
N LYS A 4 5.65 1.41 14.42
CA LYS A 4 5.93 1.52 13.00
C LYS A 4 4.62 1.49 12.23
N LYS A 5 4.48 2.40 11.27
CA LYS A 5 3.26 2.50 10.43
C LYS A 5 3.57 2.04 9.02
N ILE A 6 2.86 1.01 8.57
CA ILE A 6 2.97 0.49 7.22
C ILE A 6 1.65 0.75 6.49
N CYS A 7 1.72 1.31 5.29
CA CYS A 7 0.54 1.55 4.47
C CYS A 7 0.60 0.70 3.22
N VAL A 8 -0.48 -0.03 2.93
CA VAL A 8 -0.63 -0.81 1.70
C VAL A 8 -1.62 -0.06 0.81
N LEU A 9 -1.19 0.34 -0.37
CA LEU A 9 -2.02 1.05 -1.33
C LEU A 9 -2.26 0.18 -2.56
N GLY A 10 -3.52 -0.11 -2.82
CA GLY A 10 -3.95 -0.79 -4.04
C GLY A 10 -4.42 0.21 -5.08
N VAL A 11 -4.92 -0.31 -6.18
CA VAL A 11 -5.44 0.52 -7.28
C VAL A 11 -6.82 1.05 -6.92
N MET A 12 -7.05 2.33 -7.16
CA MET A 12 -8.38 2.95 -7.06
C MET A 12 -8.98 2.94 -8.46
N LYS A 13 -10.16 2.36 -8.58
CA LYS A 13 -10.85 2.22 -9.88
C LYS A 13 -11.75 3.42 -10.19
N GLU A 14 -12.13 3.54 -11.46
CA GLU A 14 -13.14 4.48 -11.92
C GLU A 14 -12.78 5.95 -11.75
N LEU A 15 -11.49 6.27 -11.78
CA LEU A 15 -11.01 7.65 -11.66
C LEU A 15 -10.83 8.35 -13.01
N GLY A 16 -10.94 7.61 -14.12
CA GLY A 16 -10.82 8.18 -15.45
C GLY A 16 -9.45 8.81 -15.70
N GLU A 17 -9.46 9.98 -16.32
CA GLU A 17 -8.23 10.68 -16.70
C GLU A 17 -7.42 11.16 -15.51
N ARG A 18 -8.02 11.26 -14.35
CA ARG A 18 -7.33 11.71 -13.15
C ARG A 18 -6.66 10.59 -12.37
N SER A 19 -6.68 9.38 -12.91
CA SER A 19 -6.18 8.21 -12.19
C SER A 19 -4.74 8.38 -11.70
N VAL A 20 -3.82 8.75 -12.58
CA VAL A 20 -2.42 8.92 -12.20
C VAL A 20 -2.27 10.03 -11.15
N GLU A 21 -2.94 11.16 -11.37
CA GLU A 21 -2.89 12.29 -10.46
C GLU A 21 -3.36 11.92 -9.05
N ILE A 22 -4.49 11.22 -8.97
CA ILE A 22 -5.06 10.85 -7.67
C ILE A 22 -4.19 9.81 -6.96
N HIS A 23 -3.62 8.84 -7.70
CA HIS A 23 -2.71 7.89 -7.10
C HIS A 23 -1.45 8.57 -6.58
N GLN A 24 -0.95 9.59 -7.30
CA GLN A 24 0.18 10.38 -6.83
C GLN A 24 -0.16 11.10 -5.52
N GLU A 25 -1.35 11.69 -5.44
CA GLU A 25 -1.79 12.37 -4.22
C GLU A 25 -1.91 11.41 -3.04
N MET A 26 -2.44 10.21 -3.29
CA MET A 26 -2.54 9.18 -2.25
C MET A 26 -1.17 8.77 -1.75
N TYR A 27 -0.23 8.55 -2.66
CA TYR A 27 1.13 8.19 -2.29
C TYR A 27 1.81 9.30 -1.48
N ASP A 28 1.70 10.55 -1.96
CA ASP A 28 2.32 11.69 -1.29
C ASP A 28 1.81 11.83 0.15
N TYR A 29 0.51 11.67 0.34
CA TYR A 29 -0.08 11.73 1.67
C TYR A 29 0.42 10.60 2.56
N ALA A 30 0.39 9.37 2.05
CA ALA A 30 0.85 8.21 2.81
C ALA A 30 2.32 8.35 3.19
N ASN A 31 3.13 8.89 2.28
CA ASN A 31 4.55 9.08 2.53
C ASN A 31 4.82 10.05 3.68
N GLU A 32 3.91 10.99 3.92
CA GLU A 32 4.05 11.94 5.03
C GLU A 32 3.71 11.32 6.38
N ILE A 33 2.79 10.34 6.41
CA ILE A 33 2.23 9.85 7.66
C ILE A 33 2.64 8.43 8.03
N THR A 34 3.36 7.73 7.15
CA THR A 34 3.75 6.35 7.42
C THR A 34 5.26 6.16 7.28
N ASP A 35 5.75 5.06 7.85
CA ASP A 35 7.18 4.72 7.80
C ASP A 35 7.52 3.87 6.59
N GLN A 36 6.55 3.11 6.08
CA GLN A 36 6.75 2.25 4.94
C GLN A 36 5.48 2.17 4.09
N ILE A 37 5.67 2.13 2.76
CA ILE A 37 4.56 2.05 1.82
C ILE A 37 4.76 0.83 0.93
N LEU A 38 3.71 0.02 0.81
CA LEU A 38 3.67 -1.14 -0.08
C LEU A 38 2.61 -0.86 -1.13
N LEU A 39 3.01 -0.92 -2.39
CA LEU A 39 2.14 -0.58 -3.52
C LEU A 39 1.81 -1.83 -4.33
N VAL A 40 0.55 -2.00 -4.70
CA VAL A 40 0.09 -3.13 -5.51
C VAL A 40 -0.57 -2.62 -6.78
N GLY A 41 -0.09 -3.04 -7.93
CA GLY A 41 -0.69 -2.75 -9.21
C GLY A 41 0.17 -1.91 -10.12
N ASP A 42 -0.08 -2.00 -11.41
CA ASP A 42 0.75 -1.37 -12.44
C ASP A 42 0.72 0.16 -12.41
N ILE A 43 -0.39 0.74 -11.97
CA ILE A 43 -0.53 2.20 -11.94
C ILE A 43 0.59 2.88 -11.14
N TRP A 44 1.11 2.19 -10.14
CA TRP A 44 2.15 2.76 -9.27
C TRP A 44 3.49 2.92 -9.98
N THR A 45 3.68 2.28 -11.13
CA THR A 45 4.88 2.49 -11.94
C THR A 45 4.82 3.79 -12.74
N SER A 46 3.64 4.43 -12.79
CA SER A 46 3.41 5.68 -13.53
C SER A 46 3.46 6.93 -12.65
N ILE A 47 3.70 6.77 -11.36
CA ILE A 47 3.80 7.93 -10.45
C ILE A 47 5.24 8.10 -9.99
N ASP A 48 5.52 9.27 -9.40
CA ASP A 48 6.83 9.55 -8.83
C ASP A 48 6.88 9.03 -7.39
N VAL A 49 7.79 8.12 -7.12
CA VAL A 49 7.99 7.58 -5.78
C VAL A 49 9.43 7.77 -5.35
N ASP A 50 9.64 7.92 -4.06
CA ASP A 50 10.98 7.99 -3.50
C ASP A 50 11.64 6.61 -3.62
N LYS A 51 12.83 6.58 -4.19
CA LYS A 51 13.57 5.33 -4.38
C LYS A 51 14.33 5.00 -3.09
N THR A 52 13.60 4.51 -2.11
CA THR A 52 14.16 4.14 -0.82
C THR A 52 13.70 2.73 -0.47
N ASP A 53 14.35 2.12 0.51
CA ASP A 53 13.95 0.81 1.01
C ASP A 53 12.58 0.82 1.68
N SER A 54 12.03 2.01 1.93
CA SER A 54 10.72 2.15 2.57
C SER A 54 9.55 2.09 1.58
N VAL A 55 9.81 2.00 0.28
CA VAL A 55 8.75 1.90 -0.73
C VAL A 55 8.98 0.67 -1.58
N LEU A 56 8.03 -0.26 -1.57
CA LEU A 56 8.10 -1.50 -2.34
C LEU A 56 6.86 -1.62 -3.23
N ILE A 57 7.05 -2.09 -4.46
CA ILE A 57 5.97 -2.32 -5.42
C ILE A 57 5.83 -3.82 -5.65
N PHE A 58 4.61 -4.32 -5.55
CA PHE A 58 4.29 -5.74 -5.72
C PHE A 58 3.31 -5.93 -6.87
N ASP A 59 3.37 -7.09 -7.49
CA ASP A 59 2.47 -7.42 -8.60
C ASP A 59 1.11 -7.91 -8.10
N ASP A 60 1.06 -8.59 -6.98
CA ASP A 60 -0.20 -9.14 -6.47
C ASP A 60 -0.27 -9.17 -4.94
N HIS A 61 -1.47 -9.52 -4.45
CA HIS A 61 -1.78 -9.55 -3.02
C HIS A 61 -1.00 -10.61 -2.26
N GLU A 62 -0.71 -11.74 -2.89
CA GLU A 62 -0.02 -12.82 -2.20
C GLU A 62 1.41 -12.44 -1.87
N GLU A 63 2.09 -11.75 -2.78
CA GLU A 63 3.43 -11.27 -2.53
C GLU A 63 3.45 -10.32 -1.33
N ILE A 64 2.46 -9.42 -1.24
CA ILE A 64 2.37 -8.52 -0.10
C ILE A 64 2.07 -9.28 1.18
N TYR A 65 1.16 -10.25 1.11
CA TYR A 65 0.83 -11.06 2.28
C TYR A 65 2.09 -11.73 2.84
N ASP A 66 2.85 -12.38 1.96
CA ASP A 66 4.07 -13.08 2.38
C ASP A 66 5.07 -12.11 3.03
N TYR A 67 5.23 -10.91 2.44
CA TYR A 67 6.10 -9.90 3.01
C TYR A 67 5.62 -9.47 4.40
N LEU A 68 4.32 -9.17 4.52
CA LEU A 68 3.75 -8.69 5.79
C LEU A 68 3.87 -9.74 6.90
N VAL A 69 3.66 -11.01 6.57
CA VAL A 69 3.81 -12.07 7.56
C VAL A 69 5.21 -12.06 8.15
N SER A 70 6.21 -11.71 7.34
CA SER A 70 7.60 -11.70 7.79
C SER A 70 7.97 -10.47 8.62
N VAL A 71 7.22 -9.36 8.53
CA VAL A 71 7.61 -8.10 9.18
C VAL A 71 6.63 -7.58 10.23
N LEU A 72 5.38 -8.07 10.23
CA LEU A 72 4.39 -7.60 11.19
C LEU A 72 4.66 -8.12 12.59
N ASP A 73 4.50 -7.24 13.56
CA ASP A 73 4.58 -7.59 14.97
C ASP A 73 3.60 -6.70 15.76
N GLU A 74 3.60 -6.84 17.08
CA GLU A 74 2.70 -6.08 17.94
C GLU A 74 2.98 -4.58 17.96
N ASN A 75 4.14 -4.17 17.45
CA ASN A 75 4.54 -2.76 17.41
C ASN A 75 4.32 -2.13 16.02
N THR A 76 3.53 -2.77 15.18
CA THR A 76 3.26 -2.30 13.82
C THR A 76 1.78 -1.96 13.67
N ILE A 77 1.50 -0.81 13.04
CA ILE A 77 0.15 -0.43 12.63
C ILE A 77 0.08 -0.58 11.12
N LEU A 78 -0.92 -1.31 10.64
CA LEU A 78 -1.12 -1.54 9.22
C LEU A 78 -2.36 -0.81 8.72
N LEU A 79 -2.18 0.00 7.68
CA LEU A 79 -3.27 0.68 6.98
C LEU A 79 -3.38 0.09 5.58
N VAL A 80 -4.59 -0.28 5.17
CA VAL A 80 -4.83 -0.87 3.86
C VAL A 80 -5.86 -0.04 3.11
N LYS A 81 -5.51 0.44 1.92
CA LYS A 81 -6.38 1.27 1.08
C LYS A 81 -6.43 0.73 -0.36
N GLY A 82 -7.60 0.75 -0.96
CA GLY A 82 -7.81 0.34 -2.34
C GLY A 82 -9.30 0.17 -2.63
N SER A 83 -9.66 0.12 -3.91
CA SER A 83 -11.04 -0.12 -4.30
C SER A 83 -11.46 -1.55 -4.00
N ARG A 84 -12.74 -1.77 -3.71
CA ARG A 84 -13.28 -3.11 -3.49
C ARG A 84 -13.01 -4.04 -4.65
N SER A 85 -13.09 -3.51 -5.87
CA SER A 85 -12.86 -4.31 -7.07
C SER A 85 -11.44 -4.87 -7.15
N THR A 86 -10.49 -4.29 -6.39
CA THR A 86 -9.12 -4.79 -6.34
C THR A 86 -8.89 -5.74 -5.17
N ARG A 87 -9.91 -5.98 -4.36
CA ARG A 87 -9.91 -6.94 -3.27
C ARG A 87 -8.79 -6.75 -2.26
N MET A 88 -8.48 -5.50 -1.94
CA MET A 88 -7.47 -5.20 -0.93
C MET A 88 -7.90 -5.67 0.47
N ASP A 89 -9.20 -5.86 0.68
CA ASP A 89 -9.73 -6.42 1.91
C ASP A 89 -9.21 -7.84 2.19
N LEU A 90 -8.83 -8.58 1.15
CA LEU A 90 -8.31 -9.93 1.31
C LEU A 90 -7.01 -9.96 2.12
N ILE A 91 -6.22 -8.89 2.03
CA ILE A 91 -4.97 -8.82 2.79
C ILE A 91 -5.28 -8.78 4.28
N ALA A 92 -6.20 -7.91 4.68
CA ALA A 92 -6.59 -7.79 6.08
C ALA A 92 -7.22 -9.11 6.59
N ASP A 93 -8.08 -9.74 5.78
CA ASP A 93 -8.73 -10.98 6.15
C ASP A 93 -7.70 -12.10 6.35
N LYS A 94 -6.73 -12.23 5.47
CA LYS A 94 -5.68 -13.25 5.58
C LYS A 94 -4.84 -13.07 6.83
N LEU A 95 -4.57 -11.82 7.19
CA LEU A 95 -3.76 -11.51 8.35
C LEU A 95 -4.54 -11.60 9.65
N LYS A 96 -5.86 -11.69 9.58
CA LYS A 96 -6.75 -11.75 10.75
C LYS A 96 -6.60 -10.55 11.68
N LEU A 97 -6.48 -9.40 11.08
CA LEU A 97 -6.31 -8.14 11.80
C LEU A 97 -7.62 -7.62 12.41
#